data_a4051325693027c1497654848c13e8a8
#
_entry.id   a4051325693027c1497654848c13e8a8
#
_cell.length_a   1.000
_cell.length_b   1.000
_cell.length_c   1.000
_cell.angle_alpha   90.00
_cell.angle_beta   90.00
_cell.angle_gamma   90.00
#
_symmetry.space_group_name_H-M   'P 1'
#
loop_
_entity.id
_entity.type
_entity.pdbx_description
1 polymer ?
#
loop_
_entity_poly.entity_id
_entity_poly.type
_entity_poly.pdbx_seq_one_letter_code
_entity_poly.pdbx_strand_id
1 'polypeptide(L)'
;MSDGKTILVDVSRGTRCSGCQVACKQWNELPATDTVQTGSYQNPPDMNGDTYKIVRFREGRHENGKPYWNFFTDMCRHCVNPPCVLAADEGTMIHDEATGAVVYTEKTAENDFDVLLDACPYRIPRKNEKTGAIVKCTMCIDRISAGGIPACVQSCPTGAMRFGERAAMLELAHKRVEELKKEFPKAHAVDPDDVRVIYVITDDPDKYAEHVGA
;
A
#
# COMPACT_ATOMS: atom_id res chain seq x y z
N MET A 1 -25.39 5.01 -3.45
CA MET A 1 -24.56 4.52 -2.29
C MET A 1 -23.12 4.90 -2.62
N SER A 2 -22.33 5.34 -1.63
CA SER A 2 -20.90 5.65 -1.86
C SER A 2 -20.17 4.36 -2.23
N ASP A 3 -19.33 4.40 -3.29
CA ASP A 3 -18.45 3.27 -3.67
C ASP A 3 -17.23 3.18 -2.73
N GLY A 4 -17.32 3.76 -1.53
CA GLY A 4 -16.29 3.77 -0.50
C GLY A 4 -15.16 4.76 -0.78
N LYS A 5 -14.06 4.60 -0.06
CA LYS A 5 -12.89 5.49 -0.08
C LYS A 5 -11.71 4.86 -0.83
N THR A 6 -10.80 5.71 -1.29
CA THR A 6 -9.61 5.28 -2.03
C THR A 6 -8.42 6.16 -1.67
N ILE A 7 -7.24 5.55 -1.56
CA ILE A 7 -5.95 6.23 -1.52
C ILE A 7 -5.38 6.20 -2.94
N LEU A 8 -5.12 7.36 -3.51
CA LEU A 8 -4.36 7.49 -4.76
C LEU A 8 -2.91 7.79 -4.43
N VAL A 9 -1.98 7.08 -5.05
CA VAL A 9 -0.54 7.26 -4.91
C VAL A 9 0.08 7.57 -6.26
N ASP A 10 0.44 8.81 -6.49
CA ASP A 10 1.24 9.24 -7.64
C ASP A 10 2.72 9.00 -7.34
N VAL A 11 3.24 7.88 -7.80
CA VAL A 11 4.62 7.46 -7.51
C VAL A 11 5.65 8.44 -8.09
N SER A 12 5.33 9.12 -9.20
CA SER A 12 6.22 10.12 -9.82
C SER A 12 6.52 11.33 -8.91
N ARG A 13 5.67 11.57 -7.90
CA ARG A 13 5.84 12.65 -6.92
C ARG A 13 6.49 12.18 -5.62
N GLY A 14 6.74 10.88 -5.49
CA GLY A 14 7.39 10.30 -4.32
C GLY A 14 8.86 10.69 -4.25
N THR A 15 9.30 11.26 -3.12
CA THR A 15 10.69 11.73 -2.92
C THR A 15 11.48 10.87 -1.94
N ARG A 16 10.95 9.72 -1.59
CA ARG A 16 11.57 8.79 -0.60
C ARG A 16 11.79 9.41 0.78
N CYS A 17 11.09 10.42 1.17
CA CYS A 17 11.24 11.01 2.51
C CYS A 17 10.89 10.06 3.67
N SER A 18 10.27 8.92 3.39
CA SER A 18 9.75 7.91 4.35
C SER A 18 8.74 8.45 5.37
N GLY A 19 8.29 9.69 5.26
CA GLY A 19 7.32 10.30 6.16
C GLY A 19 6.03 9.49 6.28
N CYS A 20 5.55 8.93 5.16
CA CYS A 20 4.36 8.07 5.16
C CYS A 20 4.56 6.72 5.89
N GLN A 21 5.77 6.16 5.86
CA GLN A 21 6.13 4.94 6.61
C GLN A 21 6.20 5.24 8.10
N VAL A 22 6.87 6.32 8.49
CA VAL A 22 7.00 6.74 9.90
C VAL A 22 5.64 7.12 10.48
N ALA A 23 4.82 7.89 9.75
CA ALA A 23 3.49 8.28 10.20
C ALA A 23 2.55 7.07 10.42
N CYS A 24 2.63 6.06 9.53
CA CYS A 24 1.89 4.81 9.71
C CYS A 24 2.31 4.10 11.00
N LYS A 25 3.62 4.01 11.23
CA LYS A 25 4.21 3.37 12.40
C LYS A 25 3.82 4.09 13.70
N GLN A 26 3.92 5.41 13.70
CA GLN A 26 3.56 6.26 14.84
C GLN A 26 2.08 6.18 15.16
N TRP A 27 1.21 6.28 14.15
CA TRP A 27 -0.25 6.26 14.35
C TRP A 27 -0.75 4.92 14.91
N ASN A 28 -0.18 3.81 14.44
CA ASN A 28 -0.54 2.47 14.91
C ASN A 28 0.28 2.01 16.13
N GLU A 29 1.03 2.92 16.78
CA GLU A 29 1.85 2.65 17.97
C GLU A 29 2.81 1.45 17.79
N LEU A 30 3.28 1.23 16.56
CA LEU A 30 4.16 0.12 16.24
C LEU A 30 5.58 0.38 16.75
N PRO A 31 6.19 -0.57 17.46
CA PRO A 31 7.51 -0.41 18.03
C PRO A 31 8.59 -0.21 16.96
N ALA A 32 9.71 0.36 17.37
CA ALA A 32 10.89 0.42 16.51
C ALA A 32 11.35 -1.00 16.15
N THR A 33 11.89 -1.15 14.94
CA THR A 33 12.59 -2.36 14.51
C THR A 33 14.10 -2.09 14.53
N ASP A 34 14.88 -3.11 14.83
CA ASP A 34 16.33 -2.99 14.75
C ASP A 34 16.76 -2.70 13.32
N THR A 35 17.54 -1.64 13.17
CA THR A 35 18.03 -1.19 11.87
C THR A 35 19.36 -1.83 11.58
N VAL A 36 19.44 -2.61 10.50
CA VAL A 36 20.67 -3.23 10.02
C VAL A 36 20.95 -2.73 8.62
N GLN A 37 22.17 -2.26 8.38
CA GLN A 37 22.59 -1.87 7.03
C GLN A 37 22.78 -3.11 6.15
N THR A 38 22.00 -3.20 5.08
CA THR A 38 21.99 -4.33 4.15
C THR A 38 22.53 -3.97 2.76
N GLY A 39 23.19 -2.80 2.61
CA GLY A 39 23.62 -2.28 1.31
C GLY A 39 22.52 -1.53 0.56
N SER A 40 21.33 -1.40 1.16
CA SER A 40 20.20 -0.64 0.60
C SER A 40 19.77 0.46 1.55
N TYR A 41 19.18 1.51 1.00
CA TYR A 41 18.50 2.55 1.79
C TYR A 41 17.12 2.14 2.29
N GLN A 42 16.61 0.98 1.87
CA GLN A 42 15.36 0.42 2.35
C GLN A 42 15.53 -0.16 3.75
N ASN A 43 14.70 0.27 4.69
CA ASN A 43 14.74 -0.21 6.06
C ASN A 43 13.33 -0.17 6.70
N PRO A 44 12.85 -1.28 7.28
CA PRO A 44 13.46 -2.63 7.25
C PRO A 44 13.55 -3.20 5.82
N PRO A 45 14.21 -4.36 5.63
CA PRO A 45 14.32 -4.96 4.29
C PRO A 45 12.97 -5.35 3.67
N ASP A 46 11.96 -5.66 4.50
CA ASP A 46 10.58 -5.90 4.07
C ASP A 46 9.59 -5.45 5.15
N MET A 47 8.29 -5.44 4.82
CA MET A 47 7.22 -5.32 5.82
C MET A 47 7.31 -6.47 6.82
N ASN A 48 6.86 -6.22 8.05
CA ASN A 48 6.83 -7.21 9.12
C ASN A 48 5.68 -6.90 10.10
N GLY A 49 5.56 -7.67 11.17
CA GLY A 49 4.50 -7.49 12.17
C GLY A 49 4.42 -6.11 12.82
N ASP A 50 5.52 -5.38 12.78
CA ASP A 50 5.66 -4.04 13.34
C ASP A 50 5.84 -2.95 12.26
N THR A 51 5.68 -3.28 10.97
CA THR A 51 5.85 -2.34 9.83
C THR A 51 4.83 -2.65 8.74
N TYR A 52 3.68 -1.99 8.78
CA TYR A 52 2.53 -2.24 7.88
C TYR A 52 2.67 -1.60 6.51
N LYS A 53 3.62 -0.72 6.37
CA LYS A 53 3.89 0.07 5.16
C LYS A 53 5.38 0.37 5.07
N ILE A 54 5.93 0.23 3.86
CA ILE A 54 7.35 0.47 3.60
C ILE A 54 7.51 1.30 2.32
N VAL A 55 8.59 2.07 2.24
CA VAL A 55 9.04 2.68 0.99
C VAL A 55 10.14 1.81 0.40
N ARG A 56 9.81 1.09 -0.68
CA ARG A 56 10.74 0.24 -1.41
C ARG A 56 11.61 1.05 -2.34
N PHE A 57 12.79 0.53 -2.60
CA PHE A 57 13.80 1.09 -3.50
C PHE A 57 14.11 0.08 -4.58
N ARG A 58 14.08 0.54 -5.82
CA ARG A 58 14.60 -0.20 -6.96
C ARG A 58 15.48 0.73 -7.78
N GLU A 59 16.68 0.30 -8.02
CA GLU A 59 17.62 1.00 -8.88
C GLU A 59 18.19 0.05 -9.93
N GLY A 60 18.51 0.58 -11.09
CA GLY A 60 19.04 -0.20 -12.19
C GLY A 60 19.30 0.65 -13.41
N ARG A 61 19.37 -0.01 -14.57
CA ARG A 61 19.52 0.63 -15.86
C ARG A 61 18.44 0.19 -16.83
N HIS A 62 17.92 1.14 -17.60
CA HIS A 62 17.09 0.84 -18.76
C HIS A 62 17.95 0.18 -19.86
N GLU A 63 17.30 -0.43 -20.86
CA GLU A 63 17.98 -1.04 -22.02
C GLU A 63 18.89 -0.04 -22.76
N ASN A 64 18.52 1.24 -22.78
CA ASN A 64 19.32 2.32 -23.36
C ASN A 64 20.50 2.78 -22.48
N GLY A 65 20.77 2.08 -21.36
CA GLY A 65 21.86 2.36 -20.41
C GLY A 65 21.59 3.50 -19.42
N LYS A 66 20.50 4.25 -19.54
CA LYS A 66 20.15 5.31 -18.59
C LYS A 66 19.79 4.69 -17.22
N PRO A 67 20.26 5.26 -16.11
CA PRO A 67 19.89 4.78 -14.78
C PRO A 67 18.42 5.09 -14.47
N TYR A 68 17.77 4.23 -13.68
CA TYR A 68 16.53 4.54 -12.99
C TYR A 68 16.70 4.33 -11.48
N TRP A 69 15.93 5.09 -10.71
CA TRP A 69 15.89 5.01 -9.27
C TRP A 69 14.45 5.26 -8.82
N ASN A 70 13.74 4.18 -8.60
CA ASN A 70 12.31 4.20 -8.33
C ASN A 70 12.00 3.98 -6.85
N PHE A 71 11.02 4.70 -6.36
CA PHE A 71 10.50 4.57 -4.99
C PHE A 71 9.07 4.08 -5.05
N PHE A 72 8.76 3.06 -4.27
CA PHE A 72 7.41 2.50 -4.23
C PHE A 72 6.93 2.39 -2.79
N THR A 73 5.83 3.08 -2.50
CA THR A 73 5.24 3.13 -1.17
C THR A 73 4.31 1.93 -0.99
N ASP A 74 4.86 0.79 -0.60
CA ASP A 74 4.18 -0.49 -0.56
C ASP A 74 3.35 -0.68 0.71
N MET A 75 2.10 -1.13 0.53
CA MET A 75 1.11 -1.40 1.59
C MET A 75 -0.04 -2.23 1.02
N CYS A 76 -0.98 -2.65 1.88
CA CYS A 76 -2.19 -3.34 1.44
C CYS A 76 -2.95 -2.51 0.39
N ARG A 77 -3.47 -3.20 -0.65
CA ARG A 77 -4.24 -2.57 -1.73
C ARG A 77 -5.71 -2.35 -1.36
N HIS A 78 -6.19 -2.97 -0.27
CA HIS A 78 -7.62 -2.95 0.10
C HIS A 78 -8.52 -3.26 -1.10
N CYS A 79 -8.43 -4.50 -1.58
CA CYS A 79 -9.14 -4.96 -2.77
C CYS A 79 -10.64 -4.72 -2.68
N VAL A 80 -11.27 -4.45 -3.82
CA VAL A 80 -12.74 -4.31 -3.93
C VAL A 80 -13.42 -5.63 -3.59
N ASN A 81 -12.87 -6.72 -4.12
CA ASN A 81 -13.26 -8.10 -3.79
C ASN A 81 -12.07 -8.79 -3.11
N PRO A 82 -11.90 -8.67 -1.78
CA PRO A 82 -10.67 -9.08 -1.11
C PRO A 82 -10.53 -10.61 -1.00
N PRO A 83 -9.60 -11.26 -1.74
CA PRO A 83 -9.44 -12.71 -1.68
C PRO A 83 -9.03 -13.21 -0.29
N CYS A 84 -8.29 -12.40 0.45
CA CYS A 84 -7.88 -12.73 1.82
C CYS A 84 -9.07 -12.86 2.79
N VAL A 85 -10.15 -12.10 2.59
CA VAL A 85 -11.37 -12.23 3.40
C VAL A 85 -12.11 -13.53 3.06
N LEU A 86 -12.09 -13.93 1.79
CA LEU A 86 -12.70 -15.19 1.35
C LEU A 86 -11.94 -16.42 1.84
N ALA A 87 -10.63 -16.30 2.05
CA ALA A 87 -9.76 -17.37 2.53
C ALA A 87 -9.65 -17.44 4.07
N ALA A 88 -10.15 -16.43 4.76
CA ALA A 88 -10.05 -16.33 6.22
C ALA A 88 -11.19 -17.05 6.93
N ASP A 89 -10.94 -17.45 8.18
CA ASP A 89 -11.98 -17.94 9.06
C ASP A 89 -12.99 -16.85 9.41
N GLU A 90 -14.25 -17.24 9.59
CA GLU A 90 -15.34 -16.31 9.85
C GLU A 90 -15.08 -15.42 11.08
N GLY A 91 -15.33 -14.12 10.93
CA GLY A 91 -15.19 -13.13 12.00
C GLY A 91 -13.76 -12.73 12.34
N THR A 92 -12.73 -13.21 11.62
CA THR A 92 -11.33 -12.81 11.84
C THR A 92 -10.95 -11.56 11.05
N MET A 93 -11.71 -11.23 10.02
CA MET A 93 -11.51 -10.03 9.20
C MET A 93 -12.81 -9.26 9.02
N ILE A 94 -12.68 -7.96 8.79
CA ILE A 94 -13.79 -7.04 8.51
C ILE A 94 -13.56 -6.43 7.14
N HIS A 95 -14.53 -6.53 6.24
CA HIS A 95 -14.59 -5.71 5.04
C HIS A 95 -15.64 -4.62 5.30
N ASP A 96 -15.20 -3.41 5.58
CA ASP A 96 -16.09 -2.30 5.92
C ASP A 96 -16.73 -1.74 4.64
N GLU A 97 -18.05 -1.89 4.53
CA GLU A 97 -18.81 -1.50 3.33
C GLU A 97 -18.81 0.02 3.08
N ALA A 98 -18.77 0.82 4.15
CA ALA A 98 -18.85 2.27 4.03
C ALA A 98 -17.55 2.89 3.47
N THR A 99 -16.42 2.35 3.84
CA THR A 99 -15.10 2.84 3.42
C THR A 99 -14.39 1.93 2.41
N GLY A 100 -14.74 0.64 2.39
CA GLY A 100 -14.06 -0.40 1.64
C GLY A 100 -12.75 -0.84 2.29
N ALA A 101 -12.50 -0.47 3.54
CA ALA A 101 -11.32 -0.92 4.27
C ALA A 101 -11.42 -2.40 4.60
N VAL A 102 -10.37 -3.15 4.30
CA VAL A 102 -10.21 -4.53 4.76
C VAL A 102 -9.36 -4.48 6.02
N VAL A 103 -9.91 -4.90 7.14
CA VAL A 103 -9.27 -4.83 8.46
C VAL A 103 -9.09 -6.22 9.03
N TYR A 104 -7.87 -6.55 9.43
CA TYR A 104 -7.55 -7.77 10.15
C TYR A 104 -7.70 -7.51 11.65
N THR A 105 -8.41 -8.39 12.34
CA THR A 105 -8.58 -8.32 13.80
C THR A 105 -7.50 -9.15 14.49
N GLU A 106 -7.45 -9.09 15.81
CA GLU A 106 -6.53 -9.94 16.60
C GLU A 106 -6.81 -11.43 16.43
N LYS A 107 -8.07 -11.81 16.09
CA LYS A 107 -8.47 -13.18 15.82
C LYS A 107 -7.80 -13.80 14.60
N THR A 108 -7.14 -13.01 13.76
CA THR A 108 -6.33 -13.55 12.64
C THR A 108 -5.20 -14.46 13.10
N ALA A 109 -4.84 -14.45 14.39
CA ALA A 109 -3.92 -15.43 14.97
C ALA A 109 -4.41 -16.89 14.85
N GLU A 110 -5.72 -17.11 14.68
CA GLU A 110 -6.36 -18.42 14.51
C GLU A 110 -6.24 -18.94 13.08
N ASN A 111 -5.93 -18.07 12.10
CA ASN A 111 -5.83 -18.43 10.69
C ASN A 111 -4.44 -18.99 10.34
N ASP A 112 -4.40 -19.79 9.28
CA ASP A 112 -3.14 -20.19 8.67
C ASP A 112 -2.52 -19.01 7.92
N PHE A 113 -1.30 -18.64 8.32
CA PHE A 113 -0.57 -17.52 7.72
C PHE A 113 -0.26 -17.74 6.23
N ASP A 114 0.15 -18.95 5.86
CA ASP A 114 0.55 -19.23 4.48
C ASP A 114 -0.65 -19.19 3.55
N VAL A 115 -1.82 -19.68 4.00
CA VAL A 115 -3.09 -19.57 3.27
C VAL A 115 -3.45 -18.12 2.99
N LEU A 116 -3.35 -17.24 3.99
CA LEU A 116 -3.68 -15.82 3.82
C LEU A 116 -2.64 -15.07 2.99
N LEU A 117 -1.37 -15.45 3.10
CA LEU A 117 -0.29 -14.87 2.30
C LEU A 117 -0.45 -15.26 0.82
N ASP A 118 -0.78 -16.53 0.54
CA ASP A 118 -0.97 -17.04 -0.82
C ASP A 118 -2.27 -16.51 -1.47
N ALA A 119 -3.31 -16.30 -0.67
CA ALA A 119 -4.54 -15.66 -1.14
C ALA A 119 -4.33 -14.19 -1.55
N CYS A 120 -3.28 -13.53 -1.06
CA CYS A 120 -3.01 -12.14 -1.40
C CYS A 120 -2.12 -12.03 -2.64
N PRO A 121 -2.63 -11.55 -3.80
CA PRO A 121 -1.82 -11.44 -5.03
C PRO A 121 -0.64 -10.48 -4.87
N TYR A 122 -0.72 -9.58 -3.90
CA TYR A 122 0.34 -8.60 -3.58
C TYR A 122 1.26 -9.04 -2.43
N ARG A 123 1.08 -10.26 -1.88
CA ARG A 123 1.92 -10.83 -0.80
C ARG A 123 2.09 -9.90 0.41
N ILE A 124 1.01 -9.22 0.83
CA ILE A 124 1.05 -8.18 1.86
C ILE A 124 0.98 -8.70 3.30
N PRO A 125 0.17 -9.70 3.68
CA PRO A 125 0.04 -10.13 5.07
C PRO A 125 1.40 -10.41 5.73
N ARG A 126 1.54 -10.05 7.01
CA ARG A 126 2.72 -10.35 7.82
C ARG A 126 2.28 -10.87 9.19
N LYS A 127 3.03 -11.81 9.74
CA LYS A 127 2.78 -12.33 11.08
C LYS A 127 3.49 -11.46 12.12
N ASN A 128 2.80 -11.11 13.17
CA ASN A 128 3.40 -10.49 14.34
C ASN A 128 3.92 -11.60 15.28
N GLU A 129 5.21 -11.68 15.43
CA GLU A 129 5.86 -12.76 16.17
C GLU A 129 5.53 -12.74 17.67
N LYS A 130 5.11 -11.59 18.21
CA LYS A 130 4.77 -11.46 19.64
C LYS A 130 3.35 -11.89 19.95
N THR A 131 2.41 -11.57 19.08
CA THR A 131 0.97 -11.82 19.30
C THR A 131 0.45 -13.02 18.51
N GLY A 132 1.19 -13.47 17.50
CA GLY A 132 0.75 -14.46 16.53
C GLY A 132 -0.25 -13.90 15.50
N ALA A 133 -0.78 -12.71 15.71
CA ALA A 133 -1.77 -12.11 14.81
C ALA A 133 -1.16 -11.83 13.43
N ILE A 134 -1.96 -12.04 12.39
CA ILE A 134 -1.62 -11.65 11.04
C ILE A 134 -2.06 -10.21 10.83
N VAL A 135 -1.16 -9.37 10.36
CA VAL A 135 -1.33 -7.92 10.33
C VAL A 135 -1.01 -7.33 8.96
N LYS A 136 -1.56 -6.16 8.69
CA LYS A 136 -1.29 -5.34 7.51
C LYS A 136 -1.83 -3.92 7.71
N CYS A 137 -1.67 -3.04 6.72
CA CYS A 137 -2.32 -1.73 6.70
C CYS A 137 -3.83 -1.83 6.98
N THR A 138 -4.34 -0.97 7.86
CA THR A 138 -5.76 -0.90 8.26
C THR A 138 -6.55 0.17 7.50
N MET A 139 -5.94 0.89 6.54
CA MET A 139 -6.44 2.12 5.92
C MET A 139 -6.70 3.24 6.95
N CYS A 140 -6.16 3.10 8.17
CA CYS A 140 -6.50 3.96 9.32
C CYS A 140 -8.02 4.07 9.50
N ILE A 141 -8.72 2.93 9.59
CA ILE A 141 -10.18 2.86 9.67
C ILE A 141 -10.73 3.74 10.80
N ASP A 142 -10.04 3.81 11.93
CA ASP A 142 -10.35 4.66 13.07
C ASP A 142 -10.40 6.15 12.69
N ARG A 143 -9.43 6.62 11.92
CA ARG A 143 -9.37 8.01 11.45
C ARG A 143 -10.43 8.31 10.39
N ILE A 144 -10.55 7.45 9.38
CA ILE A 144 -11.47 7.70 8.26
C ILE A 144 -12.93 7.60 8.70
N SER A 145 -13.26 6.73 9.66
CA SER A 145 -14.59 6.65 10.25
C SER A 145 -14.94 7.89 11.09
N ALA A 146 -13.93 8.57 11.64
CA ALA A 146 -14.09 9.84 12.34
C ALA A 146 -14.06 11.08 11.40
N GLY A 147 -14.12 10.86 10.07
CA GLY A 147 -14.10 11.94 9.07
C GLY A 147 -12.70 12.50 8.76
N GLY A 148 -11.65 11.89 9.29
CA GLY A 148 -10.25 12.24 9.01
C GLY A 148 -9.70 11.57 7.76
N ILE A 149 -8.39 11.69 7.56
CA ILE A 149 -7.66 11.06 6.45
C ILE A 149 -6.56 10.14 7.00
N PRO A 150 -6.11 9.11 6.25
CA PRO A 150 -5.03 8.22 6.69
C PRO A 150 -3.76 8.98 7.07
N ALA A 151 -3.08 8.54 8.13
CA ALA A 151 -1.88 9.21 8.66
C ALA A 151 -0.78 9.38 7.60
N CYS A 152 -0.58 8.37 6.77
CA CYS A 152 0.40 8.42 5.68
C CYS A 152 0.05 9.45 4.58
N VAL A 153 -1.22 9.69 4.33
CA VAL A 153 -1.69 10.73 3.39
C VAL A 153 -1.44 12.11 3.98
N GLN A 154 -1.83 12.29 5.24
CA GLN A 154 -1.68 13.57 5.94
C GLN A 154 -0.21 14.00 6.04
N SER A 155 0.71 13.06 6.21
CA SER A 155 2.15 13.34 6.35
C SER A 155 2.89 13.51 5.03
N CYS A 156 2.25 13.34 3.86
CA CYS A 156 2.92 13.38 2.58
C CYS A 156 3.22 14.82 2.14
N PRO A 157 4.49 15.28 2.16
CA PRO A 157 4.83 16.68 1.90
C PRO A 157 4.69 17.07 0.43
N THR A 158 4.78 16.11 -0.50
CA THR A 158 4.71 16.35 -1.93
C THR A 158 3.30 16.23 -2.50
N GLY A 159 2.34 15.77 -1.67
CA GLY A 159 1.00 15.43 -2.13
C GLY A 159 0.98 14.25 -3.13
N ALA A 160 2.00 13.38 -3.07
CA ALA A 160 2.03 12.13 -3.82
C ALA A 160 0.91 11.18 -3.41
N MET A 161 0.47 11.27 -2.15
CA MET A 161 -0.65 10.49 -1.63
C MET A 161 -1.87 11.39 -1.44
N ARG A 162 -3.02 10.92 -1.94
CA ARG A 162 -4.32 11.60 -1.80
C ARG A 162 -5.36 10.60 -1.33
N PHE A 163 -6.43 11.09 -0.71
CA PHE A 163 -7.51 10.28 -0.18
C PHE A 163 -8.85 10.96 -0.43
N GLY A 164 -9.86 10.18 -0.79
CA GLY A 164 -11.20 10.71 -1.04
C GLY A 164 -12.18 9.62 -1.49
N GLU A 165 -13.32 10.06 -2.00
CA GLU A 165 -14.32 9.19 -2.63
C GLU A 165 -13.70 8.43 -3.81
N ARG A 166 -14.02 7.13 -3.96
CA ARG A 166 -13.42 6.28 -4.97
C ARG A 166 -13.55 6.86 -6.38
N ALA A 167 -14.76 7.28 -6.76
CA ALA A 167 -14.99 7.83 -8.10
C ALA A 167 -14.11 9.05 -8.40
N ALA A 168 -13.96 9.97 -7.45
CA ALA A 168 -13.10 11.14 -7.60
C ALA A 168 -11.61 10.77 -7.71
N MET A 169 -11.17 9.76 -6.95
CA MET A 169 -9.78 9.30 -7.00
C MET A 169 -9.46 8.53 -8.30
N LEU A 170 -10.41 7.78 -8.83
CA LEU A 170 -10.30 7.14 -10.16
C LEU A 170 -10.17 8.18 -11.28
N GLU A 171 -11.06 9.18 -11.29
CA GLU A 171 -10.99 10.29 -12.25
C GLU A 171 -9.63 11.00 -12.19
N LEU A 172 -9.17 11.29 -10.96
CA LEU A 172 -7.87 11.92 -10.75
C LEU A 172 -6.71 11.03 -11.22
N ALA A 173 -6.78 9.71 -11.00
CA ALA A 173 -5.78 8.76 -11.47
C ALA A 173 -5.71 8.75 -13.00
N HIS A 174 -6.85 8.65 -13.69
CA HIS A 174 -6.92 8.67 -15.15
C HIS A 174 -6.35 9.97 -15.72
N LYS A 175 -6.78 11.12 -15.20
CA LYS A 175 -6.23 12.42 -15.59
C LYS A 175 -4.71 12.47 -15.42
N ARG A 176 -4.21 11.97 -14.30
CA ARG A 176 -2.77 11.99 -14.02
C ARG A 176 -1.99 11.07 -14.96
N VAL A 177 -2.52 9.91 -15.28
CA VAL A 177 -1.94 9.00 -16.28
C VAL A 177 -1.80 9.71 -17.65
N GLU A 178 -2.85 10.38 -18.12
CA GLU A 178 -2.81 11.11 -19.40
C GLU A 178 -1.81 12.29 -19.40
N GLU A 179 -1.64 12.96 -18.27
CA GLU A 179 -0.59 13.98 -18.10
C GLU A 179 0.81 13.37 -18.19
N LEU A 180 1.03 12.24 -17.48
CA LEU A 180 2.33 11.58 -17.40
C LEU A 180 2.74 10.90 -18.71
N LYS A 181 1.79 10.37 -19.49
CA LYS A 181 2.07 9.73 -20.79
C LYS A 181 2.78 10.64 -21.78
N LYS A 182 2.69 11.96 -21.63
CA LYS A 182 3.39 12.93 -22.47
C LYS A 182 4.92 12.83 -22.33
N GLU A 183 5.39 12.40 -21.17
CA GLU A 183 6.82 12.27 -20.86
C GLU A 183 7.21 10.80 -20.64
N PHE A 184 6.30 10.01 -20.06
CA PHE A 184 6.47 8.61 -19.70
C PHE A 184 5.44 7.74 -20.44
N PRO A 185 5.74 7.22 -21.65
CA PRO A 185 4.77 6.49 -22.47
C PRO A 185 4.17 5.25 -21.78
N LYS A 186 4.89 4.67 -20.81
CA LYS A 186 4.44 3.51 -20.03
C LYS A 186 3.61 3.88 -18.80
N ALA A 187 3.33 5.17 -18.58
CA ALA A 187 2.56 5.59 -17.41
C ALA A 187 1.17 4.94 -17.39
N HIS A 188 0.79 4.36 -16.26
CA HIS A 188 -0.51 3.74 -16.08
C HIS A 188 -0.91 3.69 -14.60
N ALA A 189 -2.20 3.43 -14.35
CA ALA A 189 -2.72 3.10 -13.04
C ALA A 189 -2.72 1.58 -12.86
N VAL A 190 -2.27 1.10 -11.70
CA VAL A 190 -2.16 -0.33 -11.39
C VAL A 190 -3.48 -0.80 -10.78
N ASP A 191 -4.10 -1.80 -11.40
CA ASP A 191 -5.32 -2.50 -10.97
C ASP A 191 -6.45 -1.56 -10.48
N PRO A 192 -6.74 -0.43 -11.18
CA PRO A 192 -7.60 0.62 -10.61
C PRO A 192 -9.03 0.17 -10.34
N ASP A 193 -9.52 -0.85 -11.03
CA ASP A 193 -10.87 -1.38 -10.86
C ASP A 193 -10.96 -2.36 -9.69
N ASP A 194 -9.86 -3.03 -9.34
CA ASP A 194 -9.80 -4.12 -8.38
C ASP A 194 -9.35 -3.70 -6.98
N VAL A 195 -8.77 -2.50 -6.84
CA VAL A 195 -8.16 -2.05 -5.57
C VAL A 195 -8.63 -0.66 -5.14
N ARG A 196 -8.45 -0.37 -3.84
CA ARG A 196 -8.71 0.94 -3.22
C ARG A 196 -7.44 1.70 -2.83
N VAL A 197 -6.27 1.12 -3.05
CA VAL A 197 -4.99 1.84 -3.04
C VAL A 197 -4.43 1.77 -4.44
N ILE A 198 -4.70 2.81 -5.22
CA ILE A 198 -4.38 2.90 -6.65
C ILE A 198 -3.02 3.57 -6.78
N TYR A 199 -2.11 2.91 -7.49
CA TYR A 199 -0.81 3.49 -7.83
C TYR A 199 -0.80 3.98 -9.26
N VAL A 200 -0.35 5.21 -9.47
CA VAL A 200 0.02 5.72 -10.79
C VAL A 200 1.52 5.65 -10.90
N ILE A 201 2.02 4.79 -11.79
CA ILE A 201 3.44 4.54 -12.03
C ILE A 201 3.83 5.00 -13.44
N THR A 202 5.13 5.21 -13.67
CA THR A 202 5.66 5.78 -14.94
C THR A 202 6.45 4.78 -15.77
N ASP A 203 6.68 3.58 -15.24
CA ASP A 203 7.45 2.51 -15.89
C ASP A 203 6.83 1.15 -15.60
N ASP A 204 7.46 0.08 -16.05
CA ASP A 204 7.02 -1.29 -15.82
C ASP A 204 6.96 -1.62 -14.31
N PRO A 205 5.97 -2.35 -13.82
CA PRO A 205 5.78 -2.66 -12.41
C PRO A 205 7.00 -3.30 -11.72
N ASP A 206 7.72 -4.19 -12.41
CA ASP A 206 8.91 -4.89 -11.92
C ASP A 206 10.08 -3.95 -11.56
N LYS A 207 10.09 -2.74 -12.14
CA LYS A 207 11.07 -1.69 -11.79
C LYS A 207 10.74 -0.95 -10.49
N TYR A 208 9.68 -1.31 -9.80
CA TYR A 208 9.29 -0.74 -8.51
C TYR A 208 9.35 -1.76 -7.38
N ALA A 209 8.72 -2.91 -7.54
CA ALA A 209 8.72 -4.02 -6.59
C ALA A 209 8.26 -5.32 -7.28
N GLU A 210 8.33 -6.45 -6.57
CA GLU A 210 7.94 -7.75 -7.12
C GLU A 210 6.42 -7.87 -7.32
N HIS A 211 5.62 -7.46 -6.40
CA HIS A 211 4.16 -7.63 -6.42
C HIS A 211 3.44 -6.27 -6.46
N VAL A 212 3.72 -5.47 -7.48
CA VAL A 212 3.09 -4.14 -7.66
C VAL A 212 1.66 -4.29 -8.15
N GLY A 213 1.45 -5.06 -9.20
CA GLY A 213 0.14 -5.44 -9.75
C GLY A 213 -0.18 -6.92 -9.52
N ALA A 214 -1.42 -7.30 -9.76
CA ALA A 214 -1.91 -8.68 -9.71
C ALA A 214 -1.85 -9.36 -11.08
#